data_9a6e0b0127a7a9d89c285db2e648bfcd
#
_entry.id   9a6e0b0127a7a9d89c285db2e648bfcd
#
_cell.length_a   1.000
_cell.length_b   1.000
_cell.length_c   1.000
_cell.angle_alpha   90.00
_cell.angle_beta   90.00
_cell.angle_gamma   90.00
#
_symmetry.space_group_name_H-M   'P 1'
#
loop_
_entity.id
_entity.type
_entity.pdbx_description
1 polymer ?
#
loop_
_entity_poly.entity_id
_entity_poly.type
_entity_poly.pdbx_seq_one_letter_code
_entity_poly.pdbx_strand_id
1 'polypeptide(L)'
;MTGKPRFTPAAYVLLGSFPFSIGQLAAAPLDLEQQVVTATRTAQTAQQSLAAVTVLDRERIERSQAASLPELLKQVPGVSLANNGGPGKSTALFMRGTESDHVLVMIDGIKIGSVSAGGAALQDLPLELIERIEVVRGPRSSLYGSEAIGGVIQIFTRKGQGQGVKPFFSAGYGTHDTYTGSAGVSGGDGRGWYSLGVSGSDTDGINVKSAGTSGYENDADGYRNLSATLAAGYRFDNGLELDANLLQAKSHNDYDSVNSRRTSGFGANADGESKVFVTRARFSPLEPWRVTLQAGRSEDKSDAYQDGRFSSRFDSRRDSLAWQNDIDIAAGHMLTVGADYQRDEINGTTAYAEDSRDNFGRFVQYLGEAGRHDWQLSLRRDDNEQFGLHDTGNIGYGYALTDWLRATVSYGTAFKAPTFNELYFPDYGNPALDAETSRSLEAGLAGQHGWGHWAVNAYRTVVDDLIAYDASISAPANVQEARIRGVELVLGSQLLGWDWNANYSLLEPENRSAGANRGNELARRAKQLFNLDLDRRLGAFSIGASLHAEGQRYDDLANTRELSGYATLDLRGEYRITPEWRLQARVANLLDADYETAEGYNQPGQAAYLTVRYQAL
;
A
#
# COMPACT_ATOMS: atom_id res chain seq x y z
N MET A 1 -0.71 43.10 -19.03
CA MET A 1 -1.95 43.26 -18.24
C MET A 1 -3.03 42.48 -18.93
N THR A 2 -3.23 41.21 -18.53
CA THR A 2 -4.44 40.43 -18.86
C THR A 2 -4.65 39.48 -17.68
N GLY A 3 -5.61 39.87 -16.81
CA GLY A 3 -5.94 39.10 -15.62
C GLY A 3 -6.68 37.79 -15.97
N LYS A 4 -6.19 36.68 -15.48
CA LYS A 4 -6.92 35.43 -15.46
C LYS A 4 -7.96 35.46 -14.31
N PRO A 5 -9.19 34.95 -14.51
CA PRO A 5 -10.18 34.88 -13.46
C PRO A 5 -9.81 33.78 -12.44
N ARG A 6 -9.77 34.14 -11.16
CA ARG A 6 -9.69 33.22 -10.03
C ARG A 6 -11.06 32.59 -9.83
N PHE A 7 -11.19 31.29 -10.06
CA PHE A 7 -12.35 30.52 -9.64
C PHE A 7 -12.10 29.97 -8.22
N THR A 8 -12.86 30.47 -7.26
CA THR A 8 -13.04 29.82 -5.95
C THR A 8 -14.17 28.79 -6.08
N PRO A 9 -13.96 27.49 -5.86
CA PRO A 9 -15.05 26.54 -5.84
C PRO A 9 -15.71 26.51 -4.46
N ALA A 10 -16.77 27.29 -4.27
CA ALA A 10 -17.75 27.03 -3.23
C ALA A 10 -18.74 25.98 -3.76
N ALA A 11 -18.51 24.72 -3.43
CA ALA A 11 -19.44 23.64 -3.76
C ALA A 11 -20.64 23.69 -2.81
N TYR A 12 -21.73 24.31 -3.23
CA TYR A 12 -23.05 24.13 -2.61
C TYR A 12 -23.65 22.82 -3.09
N VAL A 13 -23.75 21.85 -2.20
CA VAL A 13 -24.53 20.62 -2.43
C VAL A 13 -26.02 20.97 -2.32
N LEU A 14 -26.70 21.05 -3.45
CA LEU A 14 -28.14 21.12 -3.52
C LEU A 14 -28.74 19.73 -3.26
N LEU A 15 -29.24 19.49 -2.06
CA LEU A 15 -30.09 18.34 -1.73
C LEU A 15 -31.50 18.56 -2.31
N GLY A 16 -31.69 18.08 -3.54
CA GLY A 16 -33.01 17.97 -4.13
C GLY A 16 -33.72 16.71 -3.64
N SER A 17 -34.84 16.87 -2.94
CA SER A 17 -35.73 15.78 -2.52
C SER A 17 -36.54 15.27 -3.70
N PHE A 18 -36.15 14.10 -4.25
CA PHE A 18 -36.98 13.34 -5.19
C PHE A 18 -37.75 12.24 -4.45
N PRO A 19 -39.04 12.05 -4.69
CA PRO A 19 -39.78 10.92 -4.13
C PRO A 19 -39.42 9.65 -4.89
N PHE A 20 -38.70 8.73 -4.26
CA PHE A 20 -38.38 7.43 -4.82
C PHE A 20 -39.48 6.40 -4.50
N SER A 21 -40.12 5.87 -5.53
CA SER A 21 -40.91 4.64 -5.44
C SER A 21 -39.93 3.46 -5.46
N ILE A 22 -39.74 2.81 -4.32
CA ILE A 22 -38.86 1.64 -4.15
C ILE A 22 -39.57 0.42 -4.75
N GLY A 23 -39.27 0.07 -5.99
CA GLY A 23 -39.49 -1.28 -6.49
C GLY A 23 -38.44 -2.20 -5.89
N GLN A 24 -38.88 -3.27 -5.21
CA GLN A 24 -37.99 -4.31 -4.71
C GLN A 24 -37.32 -5.04 -5.88
N LEU A 25 -36.12 -4.62 -6.28
CA LEU A 25 -35.18 -5.43 -7.03
C LEU A 25 -34.33 -6.18 -6.01
N ALA A 26 -34.46 -7.51 -5.97
CA ALA A 26 -33.57 -8.37 -5.19
C ALA A 26 -32.15 -8.23 -5.80
N ALA A 27 -31.31 -7.46 -5.14
CA ALA A 27 -29.87 -7.46 -5.40
C ALA A 27 -29.28 -8.76 -4.88
N ALA A 28 -28.45 -9.45 -5.65
CA ALA A 28 -27.64 -10.53 -5.13
C ALA A 28 -26.69 -9.94 -4.07
N PRO A 29 -26.53 -10.57 -2.88
CA PRO A 29 -25.64 -10.06 -1.86
C PRO A 29 -24.23 -10.01 -2.41
N LEU A 30 -23.53 -8.88 -2.23
CA LEU A 30 -22.07 -8.83 -2.38
C LEU A 30 -21.49 -9.84 -1.37
N ASP A 31 -20.74 -10.81 -1.87
CA ASP A 31 -20.19 -11.92 -1.06
C ASP A 31 -18.95 -11.42 -0.27
N LEU A 32 -19.18 -10.57 0.73
CA LEU A 32 -18.16 -10.11 1.68
C LEU A 32 -17.74 -11.22 2.67
N GLU A 33 -18.50 -12.30 2.76
CA GLU A 33 -18.20 -13.41 3.68
C GLU A 33 -17.00 -14.25 3.24
N GLN A 34 -16.56 -14.17 1.99
CA GLN A 34 -15.45 -14.98 1.47
C GLN A 34 -14.09 -14.27 1.42
N GLN A 35 -14.00 -12.98 1.73
CA GLN A 35 -12.72 -12.27 1.72
C GLN A 35 -11.89 -12.63 2.97
N VAL A 36 -10.97 -13.57 2.79
CA VAL A 36 -10.03 -13.98 3.84
C VAL A 36 -8.94 -12.93 3.98
N VAL A 37 -8.79 -12.36 5.17
CA VAL A 37 -7.76 -11.37 5.50
C VAL A 37 -6.80 -11.91 6.55
N THR A 38 -5.55 -11.50 6.47
CA THR A 38 -4.48 -11.88 7.40
C THR A 38 -4.06 -10.74 8.32
N ALA A 39 -4.99 -9.80 8.57
CA ALA A 39 -4.77 -8.64 9.44
C ALA A 39 -4.25 -9.00 10.85
N THR A 40 -4.49 -10.23 11.27
CA THR A 40 -4.12 -10.82 12.57
C THR A 40 -3.10 -11.94 12.45
N ARG A 41 -2.33 -12.03 11.36
CA ARG A 41 -1.47 -13.17 10.99
C ARG A 41 -2.21 -14.50 10.82
N THR A 42 -3.50 -14.55 11.07
CA THR A 42 -4.38 -15.71 10.90
C THR A 42 -5.51 -15.37 9.95
N ALA A 43 -5.99 -16.38 9.22
CA ALA A 43 -7.07 -16.19 8.26
C ALA A 43 -8.39 -15.89 8.98
N GLN A 44 -9.00 -14.74 8.66
CA GLN A 44 -10.32 -14.31 9.13
C GLN A 44 -11.14 -13.80 7.96
N THR A 45 -12.44 -13.69 8.11
CA THR A 45 -13.23 -12.88 7.16
C THR A 45 -13.00 -11.39 7.41
N ALA A 46 -13.14 -10.57 6.38
CA ALA A 46 -13.03 -9.11 6.53
C ALA A 46 -14.02 -8.56 7.57
N GLN A 47 -15.18 -9.19 7.72
CA GLN A 47 -16.22 -8.81 8.71
C GLN A 47 -15.83 -9.17 10.15
N GLN A 48 -15.11 -10.25 10.38
CA GLN A 48 -14.64 -10.64 11.71
C GLN A 48 -13.49 -9.74 12.19
N SER A 49 -12.77 -9.10 11.26
CA SER A 49 -11.67 -8.22 11.63
C SER A 49 -12.16 -7.04 12.48
N LEU A 50 -11.50 -6.81 13.63
CA LEU A 50 -11.69 -5.62 14.46
C LEU A 50 -10.87 -4.41 13.99
N ALA A 51 -10.14 -4.58 12.89
CA ALA A 51 -9.37 -3.55 12.22
C ALA A 51 -10.10 -3.03 11.00
N ALA A 52 -9.84 -1.78 10.61
CA ALA A 52 -10.25 -1.24 9.33
C ALA A 52 -9.41 -1.88 8.21
N VAL A 53 -9.99 -2.81 7.45
CA VAL A 53 -9.31 -3.55 6.38
C VAL A 53 -9.94 -3.22 5.04
N THR A 54 -9.11 -3.12 4.00
CA THR A 54 -9.53 -3.08 2.60
C THR A 54 -8.84 -4.20 1.84
N VAL A 55 -9.61 -5.00 1.11
CA VAL A 55 -9.08 -6.06 0.23
C VAL A 55 -9.28 -5.64 -1.21
N LEU A 56 -8.20 -5.69 -1.97
CA LEU A 56 -8.18 -5.49 -3.42
C LEU A 56 -7.85 -6.86 -4.03
N ASP A 57 -8.87 -7.60 -4.41
CA ASP A 57 -8.74 -8.92 -5.04
C ASP A 57 -8.37 -8.80 -6.52
N ARG A 58 -8.12 -9.92 -7.17
CA ARG A 58 -7.72 -9.96 -8.59
C ARG A 58 -8.77 -9.34 -9.50
N GLU A 59 -10.06 -9.58 -9.25
CA GLU A 59 -11.14 -9.01 -10.05
C GLU A 59 -11.16 -7.48 -9.94
N ARG A 60 -11.03 -6.94 -8.75
CA ARG A 60 -10.96 -5.49 -8.52
C ARG A 60 -9.70 -4.87 -9.13
N ILE A 61 -8.54 -5.53 -9.03
CA ILE A 61 -7.28 -5.10 -9.68
C ILE A 61 -7.48 -5.00 -11.20
N GLU A 62 -8.05 -6.03 -11.85
CA GLU A 62 -8.26 -6.05 -13.30
C GLU A 62 -9.33 -5.05 -13.75
N ARG A 63 -10.40 -4.90 -12.97
CA ARG A 63 -11.51 -3.98 -13.25
C ARG A 63 -11.08 -2.51 -13.14
N SER A 64 -10.20 -2.19 -12.18
CA SER A 64 -9.67 -0.82 -12.00
C SER A 64 -8.89 -0.33 -13.21
N GLN A 65 -8.26 -1.24 -13.96
CA GLN A 65 -7.33 -0.95 -15.07
C GLN A 65 -6.22 0.05 -14.65
N ALA A 66 -5.86 0.07 -13.36
CA ALA A 66 -4.80 0.93 -12.84
C ALA A 66 -3.45 0.58 -13.51
N ALA A 67 -2.68 1.61 -13.88
CA ALA A 67 -1.40 1.44 -14.55
C ALA A 67 -0.28 1.01 -13.58
N SER A 68 -0.43 1.28 -12.28
CA SER A 68 0.57 0.97 -11.25
C SER A 68 -0.06 0.64 -9.90
N LEU A 69 0.73 0.00 -9.03
CA LEU A 69 0.30 -0.29 -7.67
C LEU A 69 0.01 0.98 -6.84
N PRO A 70 0.83 2.05 -6.88
CA PRO A 70 0.48 3.30 -6.21
C PRO A 70 -0.86 3.87 -6.66
N GLU A 71 -1.14 3.86 -7.95
CA GLU A 71 -2.42 4.34 -8.49
C GLU A 71 -3.62 3.55 -7.94
N LEU A 72 -3.50 2.23 -7.87
CA LEU A 72 -4.54 1.38 -7.28
C LEU A 72 -4.73 1.67 -5.79
N LEU A 73 -3.64 1.90 -5.04
CA LEU A 73 -3.70 2.18 -3.60
C LEU A 73 -4.33 3.54 -3.26
N LYS A 74 -4.36 4.52 -4.20
CA LYS A 74 -5.12 5.77 -4.01
C LYS A 74 -6.60 5.56 -3.72
N GLN A 75 -7.18 4.45 -4.18
CA GLN A 75 -8.59 4.12 -3.96
C GLN A 75 -8.88 3.63 -2.53
N VAL A 76 -7.84 3.37 -1.73
CA VAL A 76 -8.00 2.89 -0.35
C VAL A 76 -8.30 4.07 0.59
N PRO A 77 -9.31 3.96 1.48
CA PRO A 77 -9.61 5.01 2.45
C PRO A 77 -8.38 5.38 3.29
N GLY A 78 -8.14 6.68 3.50
CA GLY A 78 -7.06 7.19 4.33
C GLY A 78 -5.65 7.05 3.71
N VAL A 79 -5.54 6.66 2.45
CA VAL A 79 -4.27 6.59 1.72
C VAL A 79 -4.12 7.79 0.80
N SER A 80 -3.04 8.54 0.95
CA SER A 80 -2.61 9.59 0.01
C SER A 80 -1.19 9.34 -0.47
N LEU A 81 -0.86 9.89 -1.62
CA LEU A 81 0.46 9.72 -2.23
C LEU A 81 1.11 11.08 -2.52
N ALA A 82 2.44 11.09 -2.44
CA ALA A 82 3.26 12.12 -3.07
C ALA A 82 4.20 11.45 -4.06
N ASN A 83 4.07 11.77 -5.33
CA ASN A 83 4.82 11.18 -6.44
C ASN A 83 5.65 12.26 -7.13
N ASN A 84 6.89 11.94 -7.42
CA ASN A 84 7.88 12.86 -7.99
C ASN A 84 7.87 12.80 -9.53
N GLY A 85 6.69 12.85 -10.18
CA GLY A 85 6.64 13.07 -11.62
C GLY A 85 6.10 11.91 -12.47
N GLY A 86 5.14 11.12 -11.99
CA GLY A 86 4.43 10.14 -12.81
C GLY A 86 4.96 8.71 -12.75
N PRO A 87 4.87 7.92 -13.84
CA PRO A 87 5.20 6.50 -13.84
C PRO A 87 6.65 6.21 -13.41
N GLY A 88 6.83 5.22 -12.53
CA GLY A 88 8.15 4.77 -12.08
C GLY A 88 8.90 5.72 -11.14
N LYS A 89 8.37 6.92 -10.91
CA LYS A 89 9.03 7.91 -10.06
C LYS A 89 8.81 7.60 -8.58
N SER A 90 9.77 8.04 -7.75
CA SER A 90 9.71 7.86 -6.30
C SER A 90 8.35 8.30 -5.75
N THR A 91 7.71 7.41 -5.00
CA THR A 91 6.36 7.61 -4.49
C THR A 91 6.31 7.35 -2.99
N ALA A 92 6.04 8.40 -2.21
CA ALA A 92 5.76 8.28 -0.80
C ALA A 92 4.27 7.97 -0.59
N LEU A 93 3.96 6.97 0.23
CA LEU A 93 2.60 6.58 0.58
C LEU A 93 2.35 6.91 2.05
N PHE A 94 1.34 7.70 2.31
CA PHE A 94 0.90 8.11 3.64
C PHE A 94 -0.41 7.41 3.99
N MET A 95 -0.42 6.64 5.06
CA MET A 95 -1.62 5.98 5.55
C MET A 95 -2.15 6.69 6.78
N ARG A 96 -3.38 7.21 6.72
CA ARG A 96 -3.99 8.00 7.81
C ARG A 96 -3.11 9.18 8.25
N GLY A 97 -2.30 9.74 7.34
CA GLY A 97 -1.44 10.89 7.59
C GLY A 97 -0.12 10.60 8.34
N THR A 98 0.21 9.34 8.63
CA THR A 98 1.53 8.96 9.17
C THR A 98 2.63 9.09 8.11
N GLU A 99 3.91 8.95 8.48
CA GLU A 99 5.02 8.97 7.52
C GLU A 99 4.98 7.76 6.57
N SER A 100 5.67 7.86 5.44
CA SER A 100 5.65 6.80 4.44
C SER A 100 6.39 5.54 4.93
N ASP A 101 7.39 5.68 5.75
CA ASP A 101 8.13 4.59 6.40
C ASP A 101 7.48 4.08 7.71
N HIS A 102 6.33 4.66 8.09
CA HIS A 102 5.41 4.13 9.09
C HIS A 102 4.42 3.09 8.54
N VAL A 103 4.50 2.79 7.25
CA VAL A 103 3.63 1.82 6.58
C VAL A 103 4.44 0.60 6.21
N LEU A 104 4.21 -0.48 6.94
CA LEU A 104 4.88 -1.74 6.66
C LEU A 104 4.33 -2.37 5.39
N VAL A 105 5.19 -2.64 4.40
CA VAL A 105 4.83 -3.36 3.18
C VAL A 105 5.41 -4.77 3.22
N MET A 106 4.58 -5.75 2.85
CA MET A 106 4.99 -7.15 2.82
C MET A 106 4.58 -7.80 1.49
N ILE A 107 5.42 -8.70 0.98
CA ILE A 107 5.09 -9.59 -0.15
C ILE A 107 5.14 -11.02 0.34
N ASP A 108 4.01 -11.74 0.19
CA ASP A 108 3.85 -13.11 0.65
C ASP A 108 4.32 -13.34 2.10
N GLY A 109 4.15 -12.34 2.97
CA GLY A 109 4.51 -12.38 4.38
C GLY A 109 5.95 -12.00 4.70
N ILE A 110 6.75 -11.57 3.72
CA ILE A 110 8.11 -11.05 3.92
C ILE A 110 8.09 -9.52 3.82
N LYS A 111 8.66 -8.84 4.82
CA LYS A 111 8.83 -7.38 4.81
C LYS A 111 9.74 -6.97 3.66
N ILE A 112 9.33 -5.94 2.94
CA ILE A 112 10.11 -5.33 1.86
C ILE A 112 10.36 -3.85 2.17
N GLY A 113 11.30 -3.26 1.46
CA GLY A 113 11.64 -1.84 1.53
C GLY A 113 13.10 -1.61 1.85
N SER A 114 13.55 -0.41 1.57
CA SER A 114 14.91 0.04 1.82
C SER A 114 15.17 0.14 3.32
N VAL A 115 16.17 -0.56 3.81
CA VAL A 115 16.63 -0.47 5.19
C VAL A 115 17.39 0.85 5.41
N SER A 116 18.01 1.38 4.35
CA SER A 116 18.75 2.64 4.41
C SER A 116 17.84 3.87 4.46
N ALA A 117 16.77 3.92 3.67
CA ALA A 117 15.91 5.10 3.53
C ALA A 117 14.49 4.94 4.12
N GLY A 118 14.10 3.73 4.51
CA GLY A 118 12.71 3.40 4.85
C GLY A 118 11.79 3.35 3.61
N GLY A 119 10.63 2.76 3.75
CA GLY A 119 9.64 2.67 2.69
C GLY A 119 9.98 1.65 1.59
N ALA A 120 8.98 1.27 0.82
CA ALA A 120 9.09 0.31 -0.29
C ALA A 120 8.89 0.99 -1.64
N ALA A 121 9.64 0.56 -2.67
CA ALA A 121 9.50 1.02 -4.05
C ALA A 121 8.22 0.42 -4.68
N LEU A 122 7.06 0.89 -4.24
CA LEU A 122 5.75 0.39 -4.68
C LEU A 122 5.52 0.57 -6.19
N GLN A 123 6.13 1.59 -6.79
CA GLN A 123 6.05 1.89 -8.21
C GLN A 123 6.65 0.78 -9.10
N ASP A 124 7.55 -0.04 -8.54
CA ASP A 124 8.25 -1.10 -9.28
C ASP A 124 7.56 -2.46 -9.18
N LEU A 125 6.50 -2.57 -8.36
CA LEU A 125 5.80 -3.84 -8.15
C LEU A 125 4.74 -4.09 -9.23
N PRO A 126 4.77 -5.27 -9.91
CA PRO A 126 3.95 -5.54 -11.08
C PRO A 126 2.52 -5.96 -10.70
N LEU A 127 1.51 -5.12 -10.95
CA LEU A 127 0.10 -5.44 -10.70
C LEU A 127 -0.38 -6.73 -11.39
N GLU A 128 0.16 -7.04 -12.55
CA GLU A 128 -0.23 -8.22 -13.33
C GLU A 128 0.11 -9.54 -12.65
N LEU A 129 1.11 -9.54 -11.76
CA LEU A 129 1.59 -10.71 -11.03
C LEU A 129 1.06 -10.80 -9.60
N ILE A 130 0.21 -9.85 -9.20
CA ILE A 130 -0.43 -9.79 -7.88
C ILE A 130 -1.81 -10.46 -7.94
N GLU A 131 -2.10 -11.32 -6.97
CA GLU A 131 -3.41 -11.97 -6.78
C GLU A 131 -4.36 -11.10 -5.95
N ARG A 132 -3.87 -10.56 -4.84
CA ARG A 132 -4.63 -9.66 -3.96
C ARG A 132 -3.73 -8.81 -3.12
N ILE A 133 -4.28 -7.70 -2.63
CA ILE A 133 -3.64 -6.79 -1.69
C ILE A 133 -4.58 -6.59 -0.52
N GLU A 134 -4.03 -6.71 0.70
CA GLU A 134 -4.75 -6.43 1.93
C GLU A 134 -4.13 -5.19 2.58
N VAL A 135 -4.93 -4.17 2.83
CA VAL A 135 -4.50 -2.93 3.49
C VAL A 135 -5.17 -2.86 4.86
N VAL A 136 -4.38 -3.00 5.90
CA VAL A 136 -4.80 -2.94 7.30
C VAL A 136 -4.37 -1.61 7.89
N ARG A 137 -5.31 -0.78 8.27
CA ARG A 137 -5.05 0.56 8.81
C ARG A 137 -4.95 0.54 10.33
N GLY A 138 -4.14 1.46 10.86
CA GLY A 138 -3.84 1.59 12.29
C GLY A 138 -2.69 0.69 12.77
N PRO A 139 -2.21 0.87 14.02
CA PRO A 139 -0.99 0.24 14.51
C PRO A 139 -1.08 -1.29 14.56
N ARG A 140 -0.02 -1.96 14.06
CA ARG A 140 0.09 -3.42 14.00
C ARG A 140 1.44 -3.95 14.50
N SER A 141 2.24 -3.12 15.17
CA SER A 141 3.55 -3.54 15.69
C SER A 141 3.44 -4.71 16.68
N SER A 142 2.34 -4.84 17.41
CA SER A 142 2.10 -5.99 18.30
C SER A 142 2.06 -7.35 17.59
N LEU A 143 2.00 -7.36 16.27
CA LEU A 143 2.05 -8.58 15.46
C LEU A 143 3.27 -8.59 14.52
N TYR A 144 3.62 -7.44 13.94
CA TYR A 144 4.61 -7.37 12.87
C TYR A 144 5.93 -6.68 13.27
N GLY A 145 6.01 -6.11 14.50
CA GLY A 145 7.19 -5.40 15.00
C GLY A 145 7.31 -3.99 14.41
N SER A 146 8.53 -3.50 14.27
CA SER A 146 8.85 -2.15 13.78
C SER A 146 8.21 -1.83 12.42
N GLU A 147 7.98 -0.54 12.14
CA GLU A 147 7.47 0.06 10.89
C GLU A 147 5.94 0.04 10.73
N ALA A 148 5.17 -0.66 11.58
CA ALA A 148 3.72 -0.79 11.45
C ALA A 148 2.93 0.22 12.31
N ILE A 149 3.28 1.51 12.25
CA ILE A 149 2.60 2.63 12.96
C ILE A 149 1.30 3.01 12.25
N GLY A 150 1.37 3.33 10.95
CA GLY A 150 0.22 3.71 10.13
C GLY A 150 -0.64 2.53 9.70
N GLY A 151 -0.01 1.40 9.50
CA GLY A 151 -0.66 0.16 9.09
C GLY A 151 0.24 -0.80 8.35
N VAL A 152 -0.39 -1.80 7.70
CA VAL A 152 0.31 -2.84 6.94
C VAL A 152 -0.36 -2.98 5.57
N ILE A 153 0.45 -3.02 4.52
CA ILE A 153 0.06 -3.41 3.17
C ILE A 153 0.65 -4.79 2.90
N GLN A 154 -0.21 -5.79 2.75
CA GLN A 154 0.22 -7.15 2.45
C GLN A 154 -0.17 -7.51 1.03
N ILE A 155 0.83 -7.80 0.21
CA ILE A 155 0.72 -8.14 -1.20
C ILE A 155 0.90 -9.66 -1.33
N PHE A 156 -0.02 -10.30 -2.04
CA PHE A 156 0.06 -11.73 -2.34
C PHE A 156 0.26 -11.91 -3.84
N THR A 157 1.32 -12.63 -4.19
CA THR A 157 1.60 -13.00 -5.58
C THR A 157 0.65 -14.10 -6.05
N ARG A 158 0.48 -14.22 -7.37
CA ARG A 158 -0.37 -15.26 -7.96
C ARG A 158 0.09 -16.65 -7.55
N LYS A 159 -0.86 -17.47 -7.12
CA LYS A 159 -0.66 -18.89 -6.79
C LYS A 159 -1.45 -19.76 -7.77
N GLY A 160 -0.96 -20.97 -8.00
CA GLY A 160 -1.72 -21.98 -8.73
C GLY A 160 -2.98 -22.35 -7.96
N GLN A 161 -4.13 -22.26 -8.60
CA GLN A 161 -5.42 -22.65 -8.04
C GLN A 161 -6.15 -23.59 -8.99
N GLY A 162 -6.87 -24.58 -8.40
CA GLY A 162 -7.68 -25.52 -9.15
C GLY A 162 -6.87 -26.62 -9.85
N GLN A 163 -7.54 -27.37 -10.71
CA GLN A 163 -6.94 -28.45 -11.49
C GLN A 163 -6.57 -27.99 -12.90
N GLY A 164 -5.53 -28.61 -13.45
CA GLY A 164 -5.10 -28.38 -14.82
C GLY A 164 -4.11 -27.21 -14.96
N VAL A 165 -3.95 -26.74 -16.19
CA VAL A 165 -3.02 -25.70 -16.60
C VAL A 165 -3.83 -24.49 -17.03
N LYS A 166 -3.60 -23.34 -16.40
CA LYS A 166 -4.31 -22.09 -16.67
C LYS A 166 -3.33 -21.01 -17.14
N PRO A 167 -3.12 -20.85 -18.45
CA PRO A 167 -2.33 -19.77 -18.98
C PRO A 167 -3.08 -18.43 -18.91
N PHE A 168 -2.33 -17.35 -18.77
CA PHE A 168 -2.78 -15.98 -18.91
C PHE A 168 -1.82 -15.17 -19.76
N PHE A 169 -2.36 -14.13 -20.41
CA PHE A 169 -1.61 -13.23 -21.25
C PHE A 169 -2.26 -11.85 -21.26
N SER A 170 -1.48 -10.78 -21.31
CA SER A 170 -1.95 -9.43 -21.63
C SER A 170 -0.96 -8.68 -22.51
N ALA A 171 -1.47 -7.78 -23.36
CA ALA A 171 -0.68 -6.83 -24.13
C ALA A 171 -1.45 -5.52 -24.23
N GLY A 172 -0.79 -4.40 -23.94
CA GLY A 172 -1.37 -3.08 -23.93
C GLY A 172 -0.48 -2.04 -24.59
N TYR A 173 -1.13 -0.98 -25.11
CA TYR A 173 -0.49 0.21 -25.65
C TYR A 173 -1.25 1.45 -25.18
N GLY A 174 -0.52 2.55 -24.95
CA GLY A 174 -1.12 3.80 -24.47
C GLY A 174 -0.30 5.04 -24.80
N THR A 175 -0.82 6.17 -24.34
CA THR A 175 -0.17 7.48 -24.43
C THR A 175 1.25 7.45 -23.88
N HIS A 176 2.11 8.34 -24.35
CA HIS A 176 3.55 8.41 -24.04
C HIS A 176 4.32 7.15 -24.47
N ASP A 177 3.96 6.58 -25.63
CA ASP A 177 4.51 5.33 -26.15
C ASP A 177 4.61 4.22 -25.09
N THR A 178 3.57 4.13 -24.26
CA THR A 178 3.49 3.16 -23.17
C THR A 178 3.14 1.78 -23.71
N TYR A 179 4.04 0.81 -23.49
CA TYR A 179 3.83 -0.61 -23.80
C TYR A 179 3.76 -1.40 -22.51
N THR A 180 2.79 -2.29 -22.42
CA THR A 180 2.67 -3.23 -21.30
C THR A 180 2.47 -4.64 -21.80
N GLY A 181 2.99 -5.62 -21.08
CA GLY A 181 2.78 -7.01 -21.43
C GLY A 181 2.94 -7.92 -20.22
N SER A 182 2.16 -8.97 -20.18
CA SER A 182 2.35 -10.04 -19.20
C SER A 182 2.01 -11.39 -19.80
N ALA A 183 2.66 -12.43 -19.32
CA ALA A 183 2.34 -13.80 -19.67
C ALA A 183 2.67 -14.70 -18.48
N GLY A 184 1.92 -15.79 -18.37
CA GLY A 184 2.21 -16.76 -17.34
C GLY A 184 1.32 -17.98 -17.41
N VAL A 185 1.59 -18.90 -16.50
CA VAL A 185 0.86 -20.14 -16.35
C VAL A 185 0.75 -20.51 -14.89
N SER A 186 -0.41 -20.95 -14.48
CA SER A 186 -0.63 -21.48 -13.13
C SER A 186 -1.41 -22.80 -13.21
N GLY A 187 -1.36 -23.60 -12.16
CA GLY A 187 -2.12 -24.83 -12.14
C GLY A 187 -1.81 -25.69 -10.92
N GLY A 188 -2.44 -26.86 -10.90
CA GLY A 188 -2.25 -27.83 -9.83
C GLY A 188 -3.02 -29.14 -10.07
N ASP A 189 -2.91 -30.06 -9.13
CA ASP A 189 -3.60 -31.37 -9.13
C ASP A 189 -4.41 -31.62 -7.84
N GLY A 190 -4.57 -30.58 -7.00
CA GLY A 190 -5.21 -30.64 -5.69
C GLY A 190 -4.25 -30.91 -4.54
N ARG A 191 -3.05 -31.44 -4.80
CA ARG A 191 -1.96 -31.59 -3.83
C ARG A 191 -0.82 -30.63 -4.10
N GLY A 192 -0.37 -30.58 -5.33
CA GLY A 192 0.65 -29.67 -5.81
C GLY A 192 0.04 -28.49 -6.55
N TRP A 193 0.68 -27.35 -6.47
CA TRP A 193 0.34 -26.16 -7.24
C TRP A 193 1.59 -25.43 -7.70
N TYR A 194 1.47 -24.69 -8.79
CA TYR A 194 2.53 -23.86 -9.31
C TYR A 194 1.96 -22.62 -10.00
N SER A 195 2.76 -21.57 -10.05
CA SER A 195 2.51 -20.37 -10.83
C SER A 195 3.83 -19.81 -11.33
N LEU A 196 3.89 -19.47 -12.59
CA LEU A 196 5.00 -18.77 -13.22
C LEU A 196 4.44 -17.58 -13.98
N GLY A 197 4.98 -16.40 -13.77
CA GLY A 197 4.55 -15.19 -14.46
C GLY A 197 5.70 -14.26 -14.77
N VAL A 198 5.59 -13.57 -15.90
CA VAL A 198 6.47 -12.47 -16.29
C VAL A 198 5.61 -11.27 -16.68
N SER A 199 6.11 -10.07 -16.42
CA SER A 199 5.42 -8.81 -16.75
C SER A 199 6.46 -7.76 -17.10
N GLY A 200 6.15 -6.93 -18.09
CA GLY A 200 7.01 -5.81 -18.49
C GLY A 200 6.17 -4.58 -18.80
N SER A 201 6.74 -3.42 -18.56
CA SER A 201 6.24 -2.11 -18.98
C SER A 201 7.39 -1.23 -19.45
N ASP A 202 7.11 -0.40 -20.46
CA ASP A 202 8.05 0.58 -21.02
C ASP A 202 7.23 1.82 -21.41
N THR A 203 7.69 3.01 -21.04
CA THR A 203 7.04 4.29 -21.38
C THR A 203 8.08 5.39 -21.50
N ASP A 204 7.90 6.27 -22.48
CA ASP A 204 8.71 7.48 -22.59
C ASP A 204 8.43 8.48 -21.45
N GLY A 205 7.31 8.30 -20.73
CA GLY A 205 6.96 9.14 -19.59
C GLY A 205 6.58 10.57 -19.97
N ILE A 206 6.72 11.46 -18.99
CA ILE A 206 6.52 12.91 -19.14
C ILE A 206 7.76 13.63 -18.65
N ASN A 207 7.89 14.93 -18.93
CA ASN A 207 8.85 15.75 -18.20
C ASN A 207 8.42 15.86 -16.73
N VAL A 208 9.23 15.32 -15.82
CA VAL A 208 8.85 15.20 -14.38
C VAL A 208 8.84 16.52 -13.65
N LYS A 209 9.57 17.55 -14.13
CA LYS A 209 9.61 18.86 -13.48
C LYS A 209 8.94 19.95 -14.29
N SER A 210 8.38 20.91 -13.57
CA SER A 210 7.83 22.15 -14.15
C SER A 210 8.95 23.08 -14.56
N ALA A 211 8.78 23.76 -15.70
CA ALA A 211 9.75 24.73 -16.21
C ALA A 211 10.02 25.85 -15.17
N GLY A 212 11.29 26.08 -14.90
CA GLY A 212 11.75 27.09 -13.93
C GLY A 212 12.03 26.54 -12.54
N THR A 213 11.74 25.26 -12.26
CA THR A 213 12.16 24.59 -11.01
C THR A 213 13.65 24.23 -11.08
N SER A 214 14.26 24.12 -9.90
CA SER A 214 15.68 23.74 -9.80
C SER A 214 15.88 22.30 -10.30
N GLY A 215 16.86 22.11 -11.19
CA GLY A 215 17.14 20.83 -11.81
C GLY A 215 16.20 20.47 -12.97
N TYR A 216 15.37 21.37 -13.45
CA TYR A 216 14.54 21.15 -14.64
C TYR A 216 15.39 20.84 -15.86
N GLU A 217 15.05 19.78 -16.57
CA GLU A 217 15.57 19.40 -17.86
C GLU A 217 14.39 19.35 -18.87
N ASN A 218 14.65 19.74 -20.13
CA ASN A 218 13.57 19.79 -21.13
C ASN A 218 13.54 18.51 -21.95
N ASP A 219 13.10 17.42 -21.33
CA ASP A 219 12.93 16.10 -21.95
C ASP A 219 11.77 15.33 -21.29
N ALA A 220 11.56 14.13 -21.74
CA ALA A 220 10.68 13.17 -21.12
C ALA A 220 11.52 12.20 -20.29
N ASP A 221 11.03 11.90 -19.11
CA ASP A 221 11.68 10.99 -18.16
C ASP A 221 11.03 9.61 -18.24
N GLY A 222 11.66 8.73 -18.98
CA GLY A 222 11.17 7.38 -19.23
C GLY A 222 11.17 6.47 -18.01
N TYR A 223 10.45 5.36 -18.16
CA TYR A 223 10.45 4.29 -17.17
C TYR A 223 10.28 2.93 -17.83
N ARG A 224 11.10 1.98 -17.40
CA ARG A 224 10.99 0.58 -17.82
C ARG A 224 11.00 -0.34 -16.61
N ASN A 225 10.15 -1.37 -16.64
CA ASN A 225 10.11 -2.44 -15.62
C ASN A 225 10.03 -3.81 -16.28
N LEU A 226 10.78 -4.76 -15.73
CA LEU A 226 10.67 -6.18 -16.08
C LEU A 226 10.61 -6.99 -14.78
N SER A 227 9.55 -7.75 -14.60
CA SER A 227 9.30 -8.51 -13.39
C SER A 227 8.97 -9.96 -13.68
N ALA A 228 9.31 -10.84 -12.75
CA ALA A 228 9.00 -12.26 -12.80
C ALA A 228 8.59 -12.78 -11.42
N THR A 229 7.66 -13.74 -11.41
CA THR A 229 7.26 -14.48 -10.21
C THR A 229 7.32 -15.97 -10.45
N LEU A 230 7.70 -16.73 -9.43
CA LEU A 230 7.62 -18.17 -9.38
C LEU A 230 7.03 -18.57 -8.03
N ALA A 231 5.98 -19.37 -8.04
CA ALA A 231 5.41 -19.96 -6.83
C ALA A 231 5.19 -21.46 -7.04
N ALA A 232 5.51 -22.26 -6.06
CA ALA A 232 5.23 -23.69 -6.06
C ALA A 232 4.97 -24.18 -4.65
N GLY A 233 4.14 -25.19 -4.51
CA GLY A 233 3.88 -25.84 -3.24
C GLY A 233 3.32 -27.22 -3.40
N TYR A 234 3.40 -27.98 -2.31
CA TYR A 234 2.92 -29.35 -2.26
C TYR A 234 2.41 -29.72 -0.87
N ARG A 235 1.24 -30.37 -0.83
CA ARG A 235 0.66 -30.92 0.39
C ARG A 235 0.83 -32.45 0.40
N PHE A 236 1.58 -32.95 1.38
CA PHE A 236 1.86 -34.35 1.59
C PHE A 236 0.68 -35.05 2.26
N ASP A 237 0.63 -36.40 2.17
CA ASP A 237 -0.44 -37.21 2.77
C ASP A 237 -0.49 -37.11 4.31
N ASN A 238 0.63 -36.81 4.96
CA ASN A 238 0.72 -36.58 6.40
C ASN A 238 0.28 -35.18 6.84
N GLY A 239 -0.26 -34.37 5.93
CA GLY A 239 -0.72 -32.99 6.20
C GLY A 239 0.37 -31.93 6.20
N LEU A 240 1.65 -32.31 6.03
CA LEU A 240 2.71 -31.30 5.81
C LEU A 240 2.49 -30.61 4.49
N GLU A 241 2.49 -29.27 4.51
CA GLU A 241 2.46 -28.41 3.34
C GLU A 241 3.76 -27.62 3.24
N LEU A 242 4.43 -27.70 2.10
CA LEU A 242 5.62 -26.92 1.80
C LEU A 242 5.31 -26.01 0.62
N ASP A 243 5.67 -24.73 0.72
CA ASP A 243 5.59 -23.79 -0.39
C ASP A 243 6.82 -22.87 -0.45
N ALA A 244 7.11 -22.41 -1.66
CA ALA A 244 8.12 -21.41 -1.92
C ALA A 244 7.62 -20.42 -2.99
N ASN A 245 7.90 -19.12 -2.78
CA ASN A 245 7.59 -18.06 -3.73
C ASN A 245 8.84 -17.22 -3.95
N LEU A 246 9.01 -16.75 -5.19
CA LEU A 246 10.05 -15.83 -5.62
C LEU A 246 9.40 -14.72 -6.44
N LEU A 247 9.74 -13.47 -6.15
CA LEU A 247 9.47 -12.31 -6.99
C LEU A 247 10.79 -11.60 -7.27
N GLN A 248 11.00 -11.20 -8.51
CA GLN A 248 12.08 -10.31 -8.92
C GLN A 248 11.49 -9.22 -9.81
N ALA A 249 11.77 -7.96 -9.51
CA ALA A 249 11.44 -6.80 -10.32
C ALA A 249 12.72 -6.00 -10.60
N LYS A 250 12.93 -5.62 -11.86
CA LYS A 250 14.01 -4.73 -12.29
C LYS A 250 13.41 -3.52 -12.97
N SER A 251 13.91 -2.34 -12.62
CA SER A 251 13.45 -1.08 -13.18
C SER A 251 14.62 -0.25 -13.70
N HIS A 252 14.34 0.57 -14.70
CA HIS A 252 15.16 1.68 -15.14
C HIS A 252 14.30 2.94 -15.14
N ASN A 253 14.78 4.00 -14.52
CA ASN A 253 14.01 5.21 -14.27
C ASN A 253 14.86 6.44 -14.56
N ASP A 254 14.46 7.24 -15.55
CA ASP A 254 15.04 8.55 -15.83
C ASP A 254 14.39 9.60 -14.91
N TYR A 255 15.16 10.60 -14.48
CA TYR A 255 14.64 11.68 -13.63
C TYR A 255 15.52 12.93 -13.71
N ASP A 256 14.94 14.07 -13.39
CA ASP A 256 15.63 15.36 -13.31
C ASP A 256 16.42 15.50 -12.00
N SER A 257 17.67 15.97 -12.08
CA SER A 257 18.53 16.19 -10.92
C SER A 257 19.25 17.52 -10.96
N VAL A 258 19.31 18.21 -9.83
CA VAL A 258 20.11 19.45 -9.65
C VAL A 258 21.62 19.23 -9.83
N ASN A 259 22.06 17.98 -9.73
CA ASN A 259 23.47 17.59 -9.85
C ASN A 259 23.85 17.17 -11.29
N SER A 260 22.87 17.00 -12.18
CA SER A 260 23.12 16.73 -13.59
C SER A 260 23.62 17.99 -14.28
N ARG A 261 24.78 17.94 -14.92
CA ARG A 261 25.37 19.09 -15.64
C ARG A 261 25.04 19.12 -17.12
N ARG A 262 24.31 18.15 -17.61
CA ARG A 262 23.81 18.01 -18.98
C ARG A 262 24.69 18.57 -20.13
N THR A 263 26.00 18.49 -19.94
CA THR A 263 26.94 18.83 -21.01
C THR A 263 27.08 17.74 -22.06
N SER A 264 26.55 16.53 -21.79
CA SER A 264 26.69 15.32 -22.59
C SER A 264 25.40 14.78 -23.19
N GLY A 265 24.23 15.38 -22.90
CA GLY A 265 22.92 14.88 -23.36
C GLY A 265 22.40 13.66 -22.58
N PHE A 266 23.04 13.29 -21.46
CA PHE A 266 22.60 12.24 -20.54
C PHE A 266 22.14 12.92 -19.24
N GLY A 267 20.88 12.66 -18.85
CA GLY A 267 20.32 13.10 -17.59
C GLY A 267 20.74 12.23 -16.40
N ALA A 268 20.01 12.34 -15.30
CA ALA A 268 20.11 11.42 -14.18
C ALA A 268 19.18 10.23 -14.40
N ASN A 269 19.64 9.03 -14.04
CA ASN A 269 18.80 7.84 -14.04
C ASN A 269 19.20 6.88 -12.92
N ALA A 270 18.31 5.91 -12.63
CA ALA A 270 18.57 4.86 -11.66
C ALA A 270 18.10 3.49 -12.17
N ASP A 271 18.91 2.48 -11.92
CA ASP A 271 18.55 1.07 -12.08
C ASP A 271 18.13 0.51 -10.73
N GLY A 272 16.90 0.04 -10.63
CA GLY A 272 16.33 -0.60 -9.44
C GLY A 272 16.28 -2.11 -9.57
N GLU A 273 16.48 -2.83 -8.47
CA GLU A 273 16.22 -4.27 -8.40
C GLU A 273 15.61 -4.62 -7.04
N SER A 274 14.40 -5.19 -7.05
CA SER A 274 13.75 -5.74 -5.86
C SER A 274 13.60 -7.26 -6.01
N LYS A 275 14.01 -8.01 -4.97
CA LYS A 275 13.86 -9.47 -4.91
C LYS A 275 13.23 -9.86 -3.61
N VAL A 276 12.30 -10.81 -3.66
CA VAL A 276 11.68 -11.41 -2.49
C VAL A 276 11.64 -12.91 -2.66
N PHE A 277 12.22 -13.63 -1.72
CA PHE A 277 12.14 -15.09 -1.63
C PHE A 277 11.52 -15.47 -0.30
N VAL A 278 10.59 -16.40 -0.33
CA VAL A 278 9.99 -16.98 0.89
C VAL A 278 9.79 -18.48 0.72
N THR A 279 10.04 -19.22 1.78
CA THR A 279 9.64 -20.63 1.91
C THR A 279 8.89 -20.83 3.21
N ARG A 280 7.87 -21.70 3.20
CA ARG A 280 7.03 -22.01 4.35
C ARG A 280 6.81 -23.51 4.47
N ALA A 281 6.79 -23.95 5.73
CA ALA A 281 6.33 -25.27 6.10
C ALA A 281 5.15 -25.12 7.07
N ARG A 282 4.01 -25.76 6.76
CA ARG A 282 2.82 -25.78 7.61
C ARG A 282 2.43 -27.21 7.90
N PHE A 283 2.13 -27.50 9.15
CA PHE A 283 1.66 -28.81 9.59
C PHE A 283 0.85 -28.69 10.88
N SER A 284 0.03 -29.68 11.14
CA SER A 284 -0.78 -29.77 12.37
C SER A 284 -0.35 -30.98 13.17
N PRO A 285 0.42 -30.82 14.27
CA PRO A 285 0.78 -31.90 15.15
C PRO A 285 -0.44 -32.59 15.78
N LEU A 286 -1.47 -31.78 16.06
CA LEU A 286 -2.79 -32.19 16.55
C LEU A 286 -3.84 -31.36 15.79
N GLU A 287 -5.07 -31.85 15.68
CA GLU A 287 -6.14 -31.21 14.93
C GLU A 287 -6.36 -29.73 15.31
N PRO A 288 -6.40 -29.32 16.59
CA PRO A 288 -6.60 -27.92 16.97
C PRO A 288 -5.32 -27.07 16.95
N TRP A 289 -4.18 -27.64 16.54
CA TRP A 289 -2.88 -26.96 16.60
C TRP A 289 -2.18 -26.94 15.24
N ARG A 290 -2.03 -25.75 14.67
CA ARG A 290 -1.31 -25.51 13.42
C ARG A 290 0.03 -24.84 13.70
N VAL A 291 1.10 -25.35 13.11
CA VAL A 291 2.44 -24.78 13.15
C VAL A 291 2.80 -24.24 11.78
N THR A 292 3.31 -23.01 11.73
CA THR A 292 3.89 -22.40 10.53
C THR A 292 5.34 -22.02 10.82
N LEU A 293 6.24 -22.51 9.99
CA LEU A 293 7.64 -22.11 9.92
C LEU A 293 7.84 -21.35 8.61
N GLN A 294 8.46 -20.18 8.67
CA GLN A 294 8.73 -19.34 7.50
C GLN A 294 10.18 -18.86 7.53
N ALA A 295 10.83 -18.92 6.37
CA ALA A 295 12.13 -18.29 6.14
C ALA A 295 12.04 -17.45 4.87
N GLY A 296 12.65 -16.28 4.87
CA GLY A 296 12.61 -15.40 3.71
C GLY A 296 13.72 -14.38 3.67
N ARG A 297 13.90 -13.84 2.47
CA ARG A 297 14.85 -12.76 2.18
C ARG A 297 14.20 -11.75 1.26
N SER A 298 14.37 -10.47 1.56
CA SER A 298 14.14 -9.38 0.62
C SER A 298 15.44 -8.62 0.35
N GLU A 299 15.61 -8.21 -0.90
CA GLU A 299 16.72 -7.37 -1.37
C GLU A 299 16.13 -6.18 -2.11
N ASP A 300 16.64 -4.98 -1.83
CA ASP A 300 16.28 -3.73 -2.50
C ASP A 300 17.57 -3.01 -2.87
N LYS A 301 17.81 -2.87 -4.18
CA LYS A 301 19.03 -2.28 -4.73
C LYS A 301 18.69 -1.14 -5.66
N SER A 302 19.43 -0.05 -5.55
CA SER A 302 19.35 1.11 -6.41
C SER A 302 20.75 1.56 -6.82
N ASP A 303 21.03 1.56 -8.13
CA ASP A 303 22.24 2.08 -8.74
C ASP A 303 21.90 3.40 -9.43
N ALA A 304 22.44 4.52 -8.95
CA ALA A 304 22.20 5.84 -9.54
C ALA A 304 23.33 6.24 -10.49
N TYR A 305 22.95 6.90 -11.56
CA TYR A 305 23.86 7.42 -12.59
C TYR A 305 23.60 8.90 -12.81
N GLN A 306 24.67 9.65 -13.10
CA GLN A 306 24.62 11.06 -13.46
C GLN A 306 25.50 11.30 -14.68
N ASP A 307 24.95 11.97 -15.70
CA ASP A 307 25.63 12.22 -16.97
C ASP A 307 26.25 10.96 -17.58
N GLY A 308 25.55 9.82 -17.52
CA GLY A 308 25.98 8.52 -18.02
C GLY A 308 27.06 7.83 -17.20
N ARG A 309 27.39 8.33 -16.01
CA ARG A 309 28.40 7.76 -15.12
C ARG A 309 27.76 7.24 -13.84
N PHE A 310 28.19 6.06 -13.42
CA PHE A 310 27.81 5.53 -12.11
C PHE A 310 28.15 6.54 -11.00
N SER A 311 27.19 6.82 -10.14
CA SER A 311 27.29 7.81 -9.06
C SER A 311 27.27 7.15 -7.68
N SER A 312 26.24 6.37 -7.40
CA SER A 312 26.09 5.74 -6.09
C SER A 312 25.29 4.44 -6.16
N ARG A 313 25.48 3.60 -5.15
CA ARG A 313 24.70 2.38 -4.91
C ARG A 313 24.20 2.35 -3.50
N PHE A 314 22.90 2.04 -3.36
CA PHE A 314 22.27 1.59 -2.12
C PHE A 314 21.78 0.16 -2.32
N ASP A 315 22.15 -0.73 -1.41
CA ASP A 315 21.78 -2.15 -1.45
C ASP A 315 21.34 -2.53 -0.03
N SER A 316 20.09 -2.86 0.13
CA SER A 316 19.47 -3.28 1.40
C SER A 316 19.10 -4.75 1.31
N ARG A 317 19.43 -5.50 2.34
CA ARG A 317 19.06 -6.91 2.47
C ARG A 317 18.42 -7.14 3.83
N ARG A 318 17.32 -7.89 3.83
CA ARG A 318 16.61 -8.30 5.04
C ARG A 318 16.40 -9.81 5.02
N ASP A 319 17.01 -10.51 5.96
CA ASP A 319 16.80 -11.93 6.22
C ASP A 319 15.80 -12.11 7.37
N SER A 320 14.87 -13.06 7.25
CA SER A 320 13.85 -13.29 8.27
C SER A 320 13.56 -14.77 8.49
N LEU A 321 13.34 -15.11 9.76
CA LEU A 321 12.84 -16.40 10.21
C LEU A 321 11.63 -16.17 11.12
N ALA A 322 10.56 -16.95 10.96
CA ALA A 322 9.39 -16.88 11.82
C ALA A 322 8.89 -18.27 12.17
N TRP A 323 8.43 -18.40 13.41
CA TRP A 323 7.76 -19.56 13.96
C TRP A 323 6.45 -19.10 14.61
N GLN A 324 5.34 -19.68 14.16
CA GLN A 324 4.00 -19.35 14.65
C GLN A 324 3.24 -20.63 14.97
N ASN A 325 2.47 -20.58 16.07
CA ASN A 325 1.56 -21.63 16.49
C ASN A 325 0.17 -21.03 16.66
N ASP A 326 -0.79 -21.55 15.91
CA ASP A 326 -2.20 -21.23 16.04
C ASP A 326 -2.89 -22.41 16.71
N ILE A 327 -3.55 -22.16 17.86
CA ILE A 327 -4.16 -23.19 18.71
C ILE A 327 -5.63 -22.82 18.92
N ASP A 328 -6.53 -23.61 18.39
CA ASP A 328 -7.96 -23.51 18.67
C ASP A 328 -8.23 -24.08 20.07
N ILE A 329 -8.32 -23.20 21.08
CA ILE A 329 -8.48 -23.59 22.48
C ILE A 329 -9.94 -23.95 22.83
N ALA A 330 -10.90 -23.40 22.09
CA ALA A 330 -12.33 -23.71 22.14
C ALA A 330 -13.00 -23.20 20.85
N ALA A 331 -14.24 -23.58 20.62
CA ALA A 331 -15.03 -23.05 19.50
C ALA A 331 -15.11 -21.51 19.57
N GLY A 332 -14.67 -20.83 18.51
CA GLY A 332 -14.59 -19.36 18.46
C GLY A 332 -13.44 -18.74 19.26
N HIS A 333 -12.50 -19.53 19.78
CA HIS A 333 -11.38 -19.04 20.59
C HIS A 333 -10.05 -19.58 20.12
N MET A 334 -9.18 -18.71 19.63
CA MET A 334 -7.85 -19.05 19.12
C MET A 334 -6.76 -18.31 19.89
N LEU A 335 -5.71 -19.06 20.24
CA LEU A 335 -4.46 -18.53 20.80
C LEU A 335 -3.37 -18.69 19.75
N THR A 336 -2.71 -17.58 19.40
CA THR A 336 -1.51 -17.60 18.56
C THR A 336 -0.30 -17.22 19.40
N VAL A 337 0.76 -18.01 19.31
CA VAL A 337 2.07 -17.75 19.96
C VAL A 337 3.15 -17.88 18.91
N GLY A 338 4.07 -16.93 18.88
CA GLY A 338 5.14 -16.95 17.88
C GLY A 338 6.38 -16.17 18.27
N ALA A 339 7.40 -16.41 17.48
CA ALA A 339 8.66 -15.65 17.51
C ALA A 339 9.16 -15.42 16.09
N ASP A 340 9.81 -14.30 15.88
CA ASP A 340 10.49 -13.99 14.63
C ASP A 340 11.87 -13.35 14.89
N TYR A 341 12.76 -13.60 13.95
CA TYR A 341 14.10 -13.02 13.89
C TYR A 341 14.25 -12.30 12.56
N GLN A 342 14.83 -11.12 12.58
CA GLN A 342 15.13 -10.33 11.41
C GLN A 342 16.54 -9.79 11.51
N ARG A 343 17.28 -9.88 10.42
CA ARG A 343 18.57 -9.22 10.24
C ARG A 343 18.51 -8.30 9.03
N ASP A 344 18.77 -7.03 9.28
CA ASP A 344 18.89 -5.98 8.27
C ASP A 344 20.36 -5.72 7.98
N GLU A 345 20.75 -5.66 6.70
CA GLU A 345 22.09 -5.34 6.23
C GLU A 345 22.00 -4.28 5.13
N ILE A 346 22.93 -3.33 5.14
CA ILE A 346 23.10 -2.37 4.05
C ILE A 346 24.50 -2.50 3.44
N ASN A 347 24.54 -2.30 2.13
CA ASN A 347 25.77 -2.29 1.35
C ASN A 347 25.71 -1.17 0.32
N GLY A 348 26.83 -0.65 -0.11
CA GLY A 348 26.80 0.40 -1.13
C GLY A 348 28.10 1.16 -1.26
N THR A 349 28.01 2.30 -1.94
CA THR A 349 29.15 3.22 -2.09
C THR A 349 29.37 4.12 -0.89
N THR A 350 28.34 4.27 -0.04
CA THR A 350 28.42 5.06 1.20
C THR A 350 28.92 4.17 2.33
N ALA A 351 29.94 4.60 3.05
CA ALA A 351 30.41 3.92 4.23
C ALA A 351 29.57 4.35 5.43
N TYR A 352 28.91 3.40 6.08
CA TYR A 352 28.16 3.61 7.31
C TYR A 352 29.00 3.17 8.52
N ALA A 353 28.78 3.78 9.67
CA ALA A 353 29.44 3.38 10.92
C ALA A 353 28.95 1.99 11.40
N GLU A 354 27.66 1.71 11.18
CA GLU A 354 27.04 0.40 11.39
C GLU A 354 26.30 0.05 10.12
N ASP A 355 26.45 -1.19 9.63
CA ASP A 355 25.90 -1.66 8.36
C ASP A 355 24.92 -2.82 8.52
N SER A 356 24.67 -3.26 9.74
CA SER A 356 23.71 -4.33 10.04
C SER A 356 23.02 -4.10 11.38
N ARG A 357 21.85 -4.75 11.54
CA ARG A 357 21.05 -4.69 12.76
C ARG A 357 20.19 -5.92 12.89
N ASP A 358 20.22 -6.56 14.06
CA ASP A 358 19.40 -7.69 14.43
C ASP A 358 18.17 -7.27 15.24
N ASN A 359 17.05 -7.97 15.05
CA ASN A 359 15.85 -7.83 15.87
C ASN A 359 15.22 -9.19 16.15
N PHE A 360 14.91 -9.47 17.42
CA PHE A 360 14.22 -10.69 17.84
C PHE A 360 12.88 -10.36 18.49
N GLY A 361 11.78 -10.77 17.86
CA GLY A 361 10.41 -10.54 18.33
C GLY A 361 9.76 -11.80 18.90
N ARG A 362 8.99 -11.63 19.99
CA ARG A 362 8.12 -12.64 20.58
C ARG A 362 6.74 -12.09 20.75
N PHE A 363 5.71 -12.82 20.37
CA PHE A 363 4.35 -12.32 20.45
C PHE A 363 3.36 -13.39 20.89
N VAL A 364 2.28 -12.92 21.48
CA VAL A 364 1.09 -13.71 21.78
C VAL A 364 -0.15 -12.94 21.35
N GLN A 365 -1.10 -13.63 20.76
CA GLN A 365 -2.40 -13.09 20.38
C GLN A 365 -3.51 -14.03 20.83
N TYR A 366 -4.59 -13.47 21.32
CA TYR A 366 -5.84 -14.14 21.56
C TYR A 366 -6.95 -13.52 20.74
N LEU A 367 -7.67 -14.34 20.00
CA LEU A 367 -8.89 -14.00 19.28
C LEU A 367 -10.04 -14.79 19.91
N GLY A 368 -11.11 -14.11 20.24
CA GLY A 368 -12.28 -14.73 20.84
C GLY A 368 -13.58 -14.21 20.26
N GLU A 369 -14.54 -15.11 20.06
CA GLU A 369 -15.89 -14.83 19.62
C GLU A 369 -16.88 -15.58 20.53
N ALA A 370 -17.86 -14.87 21.12
CA ALA A 370 -18.92 -15.47 21.88
C ALA A 370 -20.22 -14.69 21.73
N GLY A 371 -21.20 -15.29 21.05
CA GLY A 371 -22.49 -14.68 20.77
C GLY A 371 -22.36 -13.41 19.92
N ARG A 372 -22.58 -12.24 20.51
CA ARG A 372 -22.49 -10.93 19.84
C ARG A 372 -21.16 -10.20 20.12
N HIS A 373 -20.24 -10.84 20.78
CA HIS A 373 -19.01 -10.23 21.28
C HIS A 373 -17.80 -10.83 20.56
N ASP A 374 -16.86 -9.96 20.18
CA ASP A 374 -15.58 -10.32 19.61
C ASP A 374 -14.45 -9.63 20.36
N TRP A 375 -13.34 -10.33 20.59
CA TRP A 375 -12.17 -9.82 21.28
C TRP A 375 -10.91 -10.11 20.49
N GLN A 376 -10.01 -9.14 20.50
CA GLN A 376 -8.63 -9.29 20.04
C GLN A 376 -7.70 -8.71 21.10
N LEU A 377 -6.74 -9.50 21.54
CA LEU A 377 -5.67 -9.07 22.44
C LEU A 377 -4.36 -9.52 21.82
N SER A 378 -3.37 -8.65 21.74
CA SER A 378 -2.03 -9.04 21.32
C SER A 378 -0.97 -8.26 22.10
N LEU A 379 0.11 -8.94 22.43
CA LEU A 379 1.30 -8.39 23.08
C LEU A 379 2.54 -8.90 22.36
N ARG A 380 3.51 -8.02 22.20
CA ARG A 380 4.79 -8.32 21.57
C ARG A 380 5.91 -7.61 22.31
N ARG A 381 7.04 -8.29 22.41
CA ARG A 381 8.32 -7.72 22.82
C ARG A 381 9.34 -7.93 21.72
N ASP A 382 9.93 -6.85 21.27
CA ASP A 382 11.07 -6.82 20.37
C ASP A 382 12.32 -6.52 21.17
N ASP A 383 13.40 -7.25 20.87
CA ASP A 383 14.77 -7.01 21.35
C ASP A 383 15.59 -6.56 20.13
N ASN A 384 15.73 -5.25 19.99
CA ASN A 384 16.44 -4.64 18.90
C ASN A 384 17.88 -4.34 19.32
N GLU A 385 18.85 -4.79 18.52
CA GLU A 385 20.28 -4.69 18.82
C GLU A 385 20.74 -3.26 19.15
N GLN A 386 20.19 -2.25 18.47
CA GLN A 386 20.58 -0.85 18.63
C GLN A 386 19.69 -0.06 19.60
N PHE A 387 18.39 -0.41 19.66
CA PHE A 387 17.38 0.36 20.40
C PHE A 387 16.84 -0.38 21.64
N GLY A 388 17.31 -1.60 21.92
CA GLY A 388 16.92 -2.37 23.09
C GLY A 388 15.49 -2.91 23.03
N LEU A 389 14.84 -2.99 24.19
CA LEU A 389 13.54 -3.63 24.35
C LEU A 389 12.38 -2.67 24.08
N HIS A 390 11.49 -3.08 23.15
CA HIS A 390 10.24 -2.38 22.87
C HIS A 390 9.04 -3.31 23.09
N ASP A 391 8.11 -2.88 23.96
CA ASP A 391 6.86 -3.58 24.22
C ASP A 391 5.72 -2.91 23.46
N THR A 392 4.98 -3.68 22.66
CA THR A 392 3.81 -3.20 21.93
C THR A 392 2.60 -4.09 22.18
N GLY A 393 1.41 -3.50 22.18
CA GLY A 393 0.16 -4.20 22.43
C GLY A 393 -1.00 -3.67 21.60
N ASN A 394 -2.00 -4.51 21.42
CA ASN A 394 -3.27 -4.13 20.83
C ASN A 394 -4.40 -4.81 21.58
N ILE A 395 -5.46 -4.05 21.87
CA ILE A 395 -6.73 -4.55 22.37
C ILE A 395 -7.83 -4.06 21.46
N GLY A 396 -8.68 -4.97 21.03
CA GLY A 396 -9.86 -4.70 20.22
C GLY A 396 -11.08 -5.39 20.80
N TYR A 397 -12.22 -4.72 20.68
CA TYR A 397 -13.52 -5.25 21.06
C TYR A 397 -14.55 -4.90 20.02
N GLY A 398 -15.35 -5.87 19.62
CA GLY A 398 -16.49 -5.76 18.73
C GLY A 398 -17.78 -6.20 19.39
N TYR A 399 -18.86 -5.53 19.05
CA TYR A 399 -20.20 -5.89 19.51
C TYR A 399 -21.22 -5.79 18.37
N ALA A 400 -21.90 -6.89 18.07
CA ALA A 400 -23.02 -6.90 17.13
C ALA A 400 -24.26 -6.31 17.81
N LEU A 401 -24.51 -5.01 17.59
CA LEU A 401 -25.68 -4.30 18.10
C LEU A 401 -26.97 -4.91 17.57
N THR A 402 -26.98 -5.24 16.30
CA THR A 402 -28.03 -5.99 15.60
C THR A 402 -27.36 -6.98 14.65
N ASP A 403 -28.14 -7.77 13.91
CA ASP A 403 -27.59 -8.71 12.89
C ASP A 403 -26.98 -7.97 11.69
N TRP A 404 -27.27 -6.69 11.51
CA TRP A 404 -26.78 -5.85 10.43
C TRP A 404 -25.88 -4.69 10.88
N LEU A 405 -25.72 -4.43 12.18
CA LEU A 405 -24.96 -3.31 12.72
C LEU A 405 -23.97 -3.77 13.78
N ARG A 406 -22.70 -3.48 13.57
CA ARG A 406 -21.60 -3.79 14.48
C ARG A 406 -20.86 -2.53 14.90
N ALA A 407 -20.53 -2.43 16.19
CA ALA A 407 -19.65 -1.41 16.75
C ALA A 407 -18.31 -2.04 17.11
N THR A 408 -17.22 -1.28 16.91
CA THR A 408 -15.86 -1.70 17.28
C THR A 408 -15.15 -0.60 18.03
N VAL A 409 -14.25 -0.97 18.92
CA VAL A 409 -13.28 -0.06 19.56
C VAL A 409 -11.95 -0.77 19.66
N SER A 410 -10.85 -0.08 19.38
CA SER A 410 -9.52 -0.64 19.56
C SER A 410 -8.53 0.41 20.07
N TYR A 411 -7.54 -0.07 20.80
CA TYR A 411 -6.36 0.69 21.22
C TYR A 411 -5.11 -0.11 20.89
N GLY A 412 -4.12 0.54 20.31
CA GLY A 412 -2.89 -0.11 19.93
C GLY A 412 -1.68 0.81 20.07
N THR A 413 -0.53 0.21 20.33
CA THR A 413 0.77 0.87 20.34
C THR A 413 1.67 0.31 19.24
N ALA A 414 2.59 1.13 18.76
CA ALA A 414 3.58 0.71 17.78
C ALA A 414 4.89 1.47 17.98
N PHE A 415 5.96 1.00 17.33
CA PHE A 415 7.25 1.67 17.31
C PHE A 415 7.89 1.55 15.91
N LYS A 416 8.85 2.43 15.63
CA LYS A 416 9.74 2.36 14.48
C LYS A 416 11.16 2.71 14.90
N ALA A 417 12.09 1.83 14.59
CA ALA A 417 13.51 2.11 14.73
C ALA A 417 13.96 3.06 13.61
N PRO A 418 14.83 4.05 13.88
CA PRO A 418 15.41 4.92 12.87
C PRO A 418 16.07 4.13 11.74
N THR A 419 16.05 4.68 10.53
CA THR A 419 16.73 4.10 9.36
C THR A 419 18.24 4.29 9.45
N PHE A 420 18.99 3.53 8.64
CA PHE A 420 20.46 3.69 8.64
C PHE A 420 20.89 5.06 8.09
N ASN A 421 20.15 5.66 7.15
CA ASN A 421 20.43 7.02 6.66
C ASN A 421 20.21 8.06 7.78
N GLU A 422 19.12 7.94 8.52
CA GLU A 422 18.85 8.86 9.63
C GLU A 422 19.92 8.78 10.72
N LEU A 423 20.53 7.59 10.92
CA LEU A 423 21.56 7.38 11.95
C LEU A 423 22.97 7.69 11.44
N TYR A 424 23.34 7.20 10.25
CA TYR A 424 24.75 7.04 9.89
C TYR A 424 25.14 7.57 8.51
N PHE A 425 24.21 8.18 7.75
CA PHE A 425 24.57 8.76 6.45
C PHE A 425 25.59 9.90 6.66
N PRO A 426 26.75 9.91 5.96
CA PRO A 426 27.79 10.93 6.16
C PRO A 426 27.25 12.35 6.00
N ASP A 427 27.67 13.24 6.91
CA ASP A 427 27.30 14.66 6.96
C ASP A 427 25.78 14.95 7.11
N TYR A 428 24.98 13.92 7.38
CA TYR A 428 23.53 14.02 7.57
C TYR A 428 23.04 13.26 8.81
N GLY A 429 23.49 12.03 9.03
CA GLY A 429 22.97 11.13 10.06
C GLY A 429 23.20 11.63 11.48
N ASN A 430 22.30 11.23 12.38
CA ASN A 430 22.36 11.52 13.81
C ASN A 430 22.26 10.22 14.63
N PRO A 431 23.39 9.67 15.11
CA PRO A 431 23.38 8.44 15.91
C PRO A 431 22.70 8.54 17.28
N ALA A 432 22.32 9.75 17.70
CA ALA A 432 21.65 10.00 18.99
C ALA A 432 20.11 9.96 18.89
N LEU A 433 19.56 9.51 17.75
CA LEU A 433 18.12 9.37 17.60
C LEU A 433 17.56 8.23 18.46
N ASP A 434 16.42 8.48 19.08
CA ASP A 434 15.58 7.48 19.72
C ASP A 434 14.59 6.86 18.71
N ALA A 435 14.06 5.68 19.04
CA ALA A 435 13.00 5.05 18.25
C ALA A 435 11.69 5.83 18.40
N GLU A 436 10.98 6.00 17.28
CA GLU A 436 9.64 6.59 17.26
C GLU A 436 8.63 5.63 17.91
N THR A 437 7.71 6.18 18.69
CA THR A 437 6.65 5.39 19.33
C THR A 437 5.29 5.98 19.02
N SER A 438 4.25 5.14 19.00
CA SER A 438 2.89 5.62 18.77
C SER A 438 1.85 4.93 19.63
N ARG A 439 0.75 5.67 19.84
CA ARG A 439 -0.48 5.17 20.47
C ARG A 439 -1.68 5.64 19.65
N SER A 440 -2.59 4.71 19.38
CA SER A 440 -3.79 4.99 18.59
C SER A 440 -5.04 4.44 19.26
N LEU A 441 -6.09 5.25 19.27
CA LEU A 441 -7.45 4.87 19.67
C LEU A 441 -8.35 4.99 18.46
N GLU A 442 -9.13 3.95 18.18
CA GLU A 442 -10.09 3.90 17.08
C GLU A 442 -11.45 3.43 17.55
N ALA A 443 -12.52 4.01 17.00
CA ALA A 443 -13.89 3.57 17.16
C ALA A 443 -14.54 3.45 15.78
N GLY A 444 -15.26 2.37 15.54
CA GLY A 444 -15.91 2.05 14.27
C GLY A 444 -17.37 1.66 14.41
N LEU A 445 -18.14 1.98 13.39
CA LEU A 445 -19.48 1.44 13.15
C LEU A 445 -19.53 0.90 11.73
N ALA A 446 -20.01 -0.32 11.55
CA ALA A 446 -20.19 -0.93 10.24
C ALA A 446 -21.59 -1.53 10.12
N GLY A 447 -22.22 -1.29 8.99
CA GLY A 447 -23.55 -1.80 8.68
C GLY A 447 -23.57 -2.58 7.38
N GLN A 448 -24.34 -3.69 7.36
CA GLN A 448 -24.59 -4.49 6.17
C GLN A 448 -26.08 -4.64 5.94
N HIS A 449 -26.51 -4.34 4.72
CA HIS A 449 -27.91 -4.35 4.31
C HIS A 449 -28.07 -5.06 2.97
N GLY A 450 -29.28 -5.43 2.61
CA GLY A 450 -29.56 -6.04 1.29
C GLY A 450 -29.21 -5.15 0.08
N TRP A 451 -29.01 -3.84 0.29
CA TRP A 451 -28.59 -2.90 -0.77
C TRP A 451 -27.07 -2.63 -0.77
N GLY A 452 -26.32 -3.07 0.24
CA GLY A 452 -24.90 -2.81 0.34
C GLY A 452 -24.38 -2.74 1.77
N HIS A 453 -23.16 -2.21 1.90
CA HIS A 453 -22.48 -2.04 3.19
C HIS A 453 -21.94 -0.62 3.35
N TRP A 454 -21.75 -0.23 4.60
CA TRP A 454 -21.10 1.04 4.95
C TRP A 454 -20.27 0.87 6.22
N ALA A 455 -19.25 1.71 6.36
CA ALA A 455 -18.48 1.81 7.59
C ALA A 455 -18.09 3.25 7.87
N VAL A 456 -18.04 3.59 9.16
CA VAL A 456 -17.51 4.85 9.69
C VAL A 456 -16.45 4.51 10.71
N ASN A 457 -15.22 4.99 10.53
CA ASN A 457 -14.13 4.82 11.48
C ASN A 457 -13.63 6.20 11.91
N ALA A 458 -13.55 6.44 13.21
CA ALA A 458 -12.93 7.63 13.78
C ALA A 458 -11.71 7.21 14.59
N TYR A 459 -10.60 7.91 14.42
CA TYR A 459 -9.35 7.56 15.08
C TYR A 459 -8.55 8.78 15.56
N ARG A 460 -7.70 8.54 16.55
CA ARG A 460 -6.69 9.47 17.03
C ARG A 460 -5.39 8.72 17.25
N THR A 461 -4.35 9.12 16.52
CA THR A 461 -2.98 8.62 16.66
C THR A 461 -2.09 9.74 17.16
N VAL A 462 -1.22 9.43 18.11
CA VAL A 462 -0.14 10.30 18.56
C VAL A 462 1.16 9.55 18.29
N VAL A 463 2.09 10.21 17.62
CA VAL A 463 3.45 9.71 17.39
C VAL A 463 4.38 10.58 18.23
N ASP A 464 5.07 9.96 19.17
CA ASP A 464 6.07 10.60 20.01
C ASP A 464 7.46 10.32 19.41
N ASP A 465 8.41 11.25 19.58
CA ASP A 465 9.77 11.17 19.07
C ASP A 465 9.86 11.05 17.54
N LEU A 466 8.87 11.63 16.82
CA LEU A 466 8.86 11.66 15.36
C LEU A 466 10.19 12.19 14.81
N ILE A 467 10.79 11.46 13.87
CA ILE A 467 12.06 11.85 13.25
C ILE A 467 11.77 12.78 12.07
N ALA A 468 12.37 13.95 12.07
CA ALA A 468 12.30 14.89 10.96
C ALA A 468 13.62 15.65 10.82
N TYR A 469 13.83 16.23 9.62
CA TYR A 469 15.01 17.05 9.37
C TYR A 469 14.95 18.36 10.17
N ASP A 470 15.95 18.62 11.02
CA ASP A 470 16.13 19.88 11.73
C ASP A 470 17.20 20.73 11.05
N ALA A 471 16.77 21.82 10.44
CA ALA A 471 17.65 22.75 9.73
C ALA A 471 18.65 23.46 10.65
N SER A 472 18.40 23.55 11.95
CA SER A 472 19.30 24.20 12.92
C SER A 472 20.57 23.41 13.18
N ILE A 473 20.51 22.08 13.05
CA ILE A 473 21.64 21.16 13.19
C ILE A 473 22.03 20.50 11.87
N SER A 474 21.27 20.75 10.78
CA SER A 474 21.43 20.14 9.46
C SER A 474 21.41 18.60 9.48
N ALA A 475 20.61 18.00 10.35
CA ALA A 475 20.54 16.57 10.57
C ALA A 475 19.11 16.14 10.98
N PRO A 476 18.77 14.83 10.90
CA PRO A 476 17.54 14.30 11.50
C PRO A 476 17.55 14.48 13.02
N ALA A 477 16.41 14.78 13.59
CA ALA A 477 16.21 14.90 15.03
C ALA A 477 14.84 14.35 15.43
N ASN A 478 14.72 13.84 16.65
CA ASN A 478 13.42 13.53 17.23
C ASN A 478 12.69 14.84 17.54
N VAL A 479 11.74 15.19 16.68
CA VAL A 479 10.92 16.39 16.81
C VAL A 479 9.63 16.08 17.55
N GLN A 480 9.73 15.84 18.82
CA GLN A 480 8.71 15.76 19.85
C GLN A 480 7.42 14.97 19.52
N GLU A 481 6.35 15.58 18.98
CA GLU A 481 5.05 14.95 18.87
C GLU A 481 4.34 15.31 17.56
N ALA A 482 3.78 14.31 16.88
CA ALA A 482 2.76 14.48 15.85
C ALA A 482 1.42 13.93 16.34
N ARG A 483 0.33 14.65 16.06
CA ARG A 483 -1.02 14.21 16.39
C ARG A 483 -1.87 14.16 15.13
N ILE A 484 -2.44 13.00 14.88
CA ILE A 484 -3.32 12.78 13.73
C ILE A 484 -4.70 12.37 14.22
N ARG A 485 -5.72 13.06 13.77
CA ARG A 485 -7.13 12.69 13.98
C ARG A 485 -7.77 12.50 12.61
N GLY A 486 -8.72 11.60 12.52
CA GLY A 486 -9.42 11.43 11.26
C GLY A 486 -10.74 10.68 11.39
N VAL A 487 -11.53 10.83 10.35
CA VAL A 487 -12.77 10.08 10.14
C VAL A 487 -12.75 9.53 8.72
N GLU A 488 -13.04 8.25 8.58
CA GLU A 488 -13.17 7.55 7.30
C GLU A 488 -14.61 7.07 7.13
N LEU A 489 -15.19 7.36 5.98
CA LEU A 489 -16.50 6.87 5.55
C LEU A 489 -16.28 5.93 4.38
N VAL A 490 -16.92 4.77 4.39
CA VAL A 490 -16.89 3.78 3.29
C VAL A 490 -18.32 3.41 2.95
N LEU A 491 -18.61 3.32 1.66
CA LEU A 491 -19.91 2.90 1.13
C LEU A 491 -19.69 1.96 -0.06
N GLY A 492 -20.25 0.76 0.00
CA GLY A 492 -20.36 -0.15 -1.13
C GLY A 492 -21.82 -0.52 -1.36
N SER A 493 -22.29 -0.45 -2.60
CA SER A 493 -23.70 -0.69 -2.92
C SER A 493 -23.87 -1.22 -4.34
N GLN A 494 -24.90 -2.04 -4.52
CA GLN A 494 -25.42 -2.37 -5.86
C GLN A 494 -26.79 -1.72 -6.03
N LEU A 495 -26.83 -0.63 -6.78
CA LEU A 495 -28.05 0.14 -6.99
C LEU A 495 -28.30 0.38 -8.49
N LEU A 496 -29.50 0.08 -8.97
CA LEU A 496 -29.92 0.28 -10.37
C LEU A 496 -29.03 -0.42 -11.40
N GLY A 497 -28.41 -1.55 -11.02
CA GLY A 497 -27.49 -2.32 -11.85
C GLY A 497 -26.09 -1.69 -11.97
N TRP A 498 -25.75 -0.73 -11.10
CA TRP A 498 -24.43 -0.20 -10.91
C TRP A 498 -23.82 -0.69 -9.61
N ASP A 499 -22.55 -1.04 -9.64
CA ASP A 499 -21.71 -1.25 -8.46
C ASP A 499 -21.12 0.10 -8.05
N TRP A 500 -21.40 0.53 -6.83
CA TRP A 500 -20.94 1.78 -6.24
C TRP A 500 -19.91 1.48 -5.16
N ASN A 501 -18.73 2.03 -5.26
CA ASN A 501 -17.76 2.02 -4.19
C ASN A 501 -17.30 3.45 -3.94
N ALA A 502 -17.62 4.01 -2.79
CA ALA A 502 -17.23 5.36 -2.42
C ALA A 502 -16.51 5.36 -1.08
N ASN A 503 -15.54 6.22 -0.92
CA ASN A 503 -14.97 6.52 0.37
C ASN A 503 -14.62 8.01 0.49
N TYR A 504 -14.68 8.49 1.73
CA TYR A 504 -14.25 9.84 2.09
C TYR A 504 -13.44 9.78 3.37
N SER A 505 -12.29 10.46 3.38
CA SER A 505 -11.44 10.56 4.56
C SER A 505 -11.18 12.03 4.88
N LEU A 506 -11.38 12.39 6.14
CA LEU A 506 -11.03 13.69 6.70
C LEU A 506 -9.92 13.50 7.71
N LEU A 507 -8.82 14.23 7.58
CA LEU A 507 -7.61 14.13 8.39
C LEU A 507 -7.25 15.48 9.00
N GLU A 508 -6.71 15.46 10.21
CA GLU A 508 -6.03 16.59 10.86
C GLU A 508 -4.64 16.13 11.30
N PRO A 509 -3.63 16.10 10.38
CA PRO A 509 -2.26 15.72 10.69
C PRO A 509 -1.49 16.95 11.19
N GLU A 510 -1.35 17.09 12.49
CA GLU A 510 -0.83 18.30 13.16
C GLU A 510 0.54 18.03 13.80
N ASN A 511 1.49 18.92 13.56
CA ASN A 511 2.75 18.99 14.31
C ASN A 511 2.49 19.62 15.69
N ARG A 512 2.80 18.89 16.77
CA ARG A 512 2.64 19.33 18.16
C ARG A 512 3.96 19.67 18.82
N SER A 513 5.07 19.52 18.09
CA SER A 513 6.40 19.85 18.58
C SER A 513 6.50 21.28 19.06
N ALA A 514 7.33 21.55 20.06
CA ALA A 514 7.62 22.93 20.48
C ALA A 514 8.42 23.66 19.35
N GLY A 515 8.15 24.93 19.13
CA GLY A 515 8.85 25.74 18.13
C GLY A 515 7.92 26.41 17.13
N ALA A 516 8.51 26.95 16.06
CA ALA A 516 7.82 27.78 15.07
C ALA A 516 6.74 27.02 14.26
N ASN A 517 6.91 25.72 14.08
CA ASN A 517 6.02 24.87 13.30
C ASN A 517 4.90 24.22 14.13
N ARG A 518 4.73 24.61 15.40
CA ARG A 518 3.68 24.06 16.26
C ARG A 518 2.30 24.44 15.74
N GLY A 519 1.45 23.43 15.54
CA GLY A 519 0.11 23.61 15.00
C GLY A 519 0.03 23.56 13.48
N ASN A 520 1.17 23.52 12.79
CA ASN A 520 1.22 23.36 11.34
C ASN A 520 0.80 21.94 10.92
N GLU A 521 0.34 21.82 9.70
CA GLU A 521 0.04 20.53 9.07
C GLU A 521 1.34 19.78 8.76
N LEU A 522 1.32 18.46 8.88
CA LEU A 522 2.43 17.63 8.42
C LEU A 522 2.53 17.73 6.89
N ALA A 523 3.75 17.84 6.37
CA ALA A 523 4.00 18.06 4.94
C ALA A 523 3.45 16.92 4.06
N ARG A 524 2.93 17.26 2.87
CA ARG A 524 2.45 16.34 1.81
C ARG A 524 1.21 15.53 2.13
N ARG A 525 0.49 15.80 3.25
CA ARG A 525 -0.76 15.10 3.61
C ARG A 525 -1.96 15.97 3.25
N ALA A 526 -2.81 15.47 2.33
CA ALA A 526 -4.08 16.11 2.05
C ALA A 526 -5.06 15.84 3.19
N LYS A 527 -5.74 16.89 3.71
CA LYS A 527 -6.75 16.72 4.77
C LYS A 527 -8.02 16.04 4.31
N GLN A 528 -8.34 16.10 3.05
CA GLN A 528 -9.57 15.56 2.47
C GLN A 528 -9.23 14.66 1.30
N LEU A 529 -9.75 13.45 1.33
CA LEU A 529 -9.60 12.46 0.28
C LEU A 529 -10.98 11.93 -0.08
N PHE A 530 -11.31 11.90 -1.35
CA PHE A 530 -12.56 11.33 -1.84
C PHE A 530 -12.30 10.43 -3.04
N ASN A 531 -12.87 9.24 -3.00
CA ASN A 531 -12.87 8.30 -4.11
C ASN A 531 -14.29 7.83 -4.38
N LEU A 532 -14.64 7.68 -5.66
CA LEU A 532 -15.87 7.09 -6.13
C LEU A 532 -15.59 6.24 -7.36
N ASP A 533 -15.86 4.94 -7.26
CA ASP A 533 -15.84 4.00 -8.37
C ASP A 533 -17.27 3.55 -8.72
N LEU A 534 -17.61 3.65 -9.98
CA LEU A 534 -18.88 3.22 -10.54
C LEU A 534 -18.62 2.22 -11.65
N ASP A 535 -19.23 1.04 -11.56
CA ASP A 535 -19.12 0.02 -12.57
C ASP A 535 -20.49 -0.53 -12.96
N ARG A 536 -20.68 -0.86 -14.25
CA ARG A 536 -21.89 -1.52 -14.73
C ARG A 536 -21.57 -2.52 -15.82
N ARG A 537 -22.13 -3.72 -15.67
CA ARG A 537 -22.06 -4.76 -16.70
C ARG A 537 -23.32 -4.76 -17.56
N LEU A 538 -23.13 -4.73 -18.88
CA LEU A 538 -24.17 -4.68 -19.91
C LEU A 538 -23.97 -5.83 -20.91
N GLY A 539 -24.29 -7.06 -20.51
CA GLY A 539 -24.03 -8.27 -21.30
C GLY A 539 -22.54 -8.54 -21.48
N ALA A 540 -22.03 -8.45 -22.69
CA ALA A 540 -20.61 -8.61 -23.01
C ALA A 540 -19.78 -7.34 -22.76
N PHE A 541 -20.42 -6.19 -22.51
CA PHE A 541 -19.76 -4.93 -22.22
C PHE A 541 -19.78 -4.63 -20.73
N SER A 542 -18.72 -4.01 -20.25
CA SER A 542 -18.68 -3.36 -18.93
C SER A 542 -18.20 -1.92 -19.12
N ILE A 543 -18.77 -0.99 -18.38
CA ILE A 543 -18.36 0.40 -18.35
C ILE A 543 -18.11 0.82 -16.91
N GLY A 544 -17.15 1.70 -16.70
CA GLY A 544 -16.85 2.21 -15.36
C GLY A 544 -16.29 3.63 -15.39
N ALA A 545 -16.39 4.29 -14.25
CA ALA A 545 -15.82 5.60 -14.01
C ALA A 545 -15.21 5.65 -12.61
N SER A 546 -14.05 6.29 -12.47
CA SER A 546 -13.41 6.55 -11.19
C SER A 546 -13.19 8.05 -11.02
N LEU A 547 -13.69 8.61 -9.94
CA LEU A 547 -13.42 9.98 -9.50
C LEU A 547 -12.52 9.93 -8.28
N HIS A 548 -11.38 10.58 -8.37
CA HIS A 548 -10.47 10.79 -7.25
C HIS A 548 -10.31 12.28 -7.00
N ALA A 549 -10.45 12.73 -5.75
CA ALA A 549 -10.25 14.13 -5.38
C ALA A 549 -9.50 14.24 -4.06
N GLU A 550 -8.53 15.14 -4.02
CA GLU A 550 -7.77 15.47 -2.83
C GLU A 550 -7.83 16.97 -2.56
N GLY A 551 -7.92 17.33 -1.27
CA GLY A 551 -7.83 18.72 -0.81
C GLY A 551 -6.41 19.28 -0.94
N GLN A 552 -6.26 20.57 -0.66
CA GLN A 552 -4.95 21.21 -0.57
C GLN A 552 -4.05 20.56 0.47
N ARG A 553 -2.72 20.70 0.28
CA ARG A 553 -1.67 20.25 1.19
C ARG A 553 -0.50 21.22 1.19
N TYR A 554 0.40 21.09 2.14
CA TYR A 554 1.68 21.82 2.14
C TYR A 554 2.82 20.86 1.80
N ASP A 555 3.82 21.32 1.06
CA ASP A 555 5.01 20.50 0.73
C ASP A 555 6.08 20.59 1.83
N ASP A 556 6.01 21.57 2.73
CA ASP A 556 6.98 21.83 3.80
C ASP A 556 6.33 21.90 5.19
N LEU A 557 7.11 21.64 6.24
CA LEU A 557 6.66 21.69 7.63
C LEU A 557 6.33 23.12 8.11
N ALA A 558 6.88 24.14 7.47
CA ALA A 558 6.58 25.54 7.78
C ALA A 558 5.22 26.01 7.22
N ASN A 559 4.58 25.17 6.40
CA ASN A 559 3.33 25.47 5.67
C ASN A 559 3.42 26.75 4.82
N THR A 560 4.58 26.95 4.18
CA THR A 560 4.82 28.10 3.29
C THR A 560 4.61 27.76 1.81
N ARG A 561 4.62 26.48 1.44
CA ARG A 561 4.50 25.95 0.09
C ARG A 561 3.21 25.17 -0.05
N GLU A 562 2.16 25.87 -0.47
CA GLU A 562 0.84 25.25 -0.63
C GLU A 562 0.69 24.63 -2.03
N LEU A 563 0.26 23.37 -2.07
CA LEU A 563 -0.18 22.68 -3.27
C LEU A 563 -1.70 22.66 -3.31
N SER A 564 -2.26 23.13 -4.41
CA SER A 564 -3.72 23.17 -4.62
C SER A 564 -4.34 21.80 -4.61
N GLY A 565 -5.57 21.69 -4.10
CA GLY A 565 -6.38 20.47 -4.26
C GLY A 565 -6.72 20.22 -5.72
N TYR A 566 -6.96 18.96 -6.06
CA TYR A 566 -7.26 18.53 -7.42
C TYR A 566 -8.32 17.42 -7.47
N ALA A 567 -8.86 17.19 -8.66
CA ALA A 567 -9.72 16.04 -8.94
C ALA A 567 -9.43 15.49 -10.33
N THR A 568 -9.40 14.16 -10.45
CA THR A 568 -9.25 13.44 -11.71
C THR A 568 -10.46 12.54 -11.93
N LEU A 569 -10.88 12.44 -13.19
CA LEU A 569 -11.94 11.54 -13.63
C LEU A 569 -11.37 10.57 -14.67
N ASP A 570 -11.49 9.28 -14.42
CA ASP A 570 -11.13 8.24 -15.36
C ASP A 570 -12.38 7.56 -15.90
N LEU A 571 -12.37 7.21 -17.19
CA LEU A 571 -13.37 6.35 -17.82
C LEU A 571 -12.72 5.06 -18.26
N ARG A 572 -13.43 3.94 -18.08
CA ARG A 572 -12.97 2.62 -18.48
C ARG A 572 -14.09 1.82 -19.15
N GLY A 573 -13.71 1.00 -20.10
CA GLY A 573 -14.60 0.08 -20.79
C GLY A 573 -13.95 -1.28 -20.95
N GLU A 574 -14.76 -2.32 -20.95
CA GLU A 574 -14.33 -3.68 -21.26
C GLU A 574 -15.35 -4.31 -22.22
N TYR A 575 -14.84 -5.01 -23.24
CA TYR A 575 -15.61 -5.86 -24.11
C TYR A 575 -15.13 -7.30 -24.00
N ARG A 576 -16.00 -8.19 -23.55
CA ARG A 576 -15.74 -9.62 -23.45
C ARG A 576 -16.00 -10.27 -24.79
N ILE A 577 -14.92 -10.56 -25.54
CA ILE A 577 -14.97 -11.19 -26.89
C ILE A 577 -15.42 -12.65 -26.76
N THR A 578 -14.78 -13.37 -25.81
CA THR A 578 -15.15 -14.72 -25.35
C THR A 578 -15.07 -14.76 -23.81
N PRO A 579 -15.44 -15.85 -23.14
CA PRO A 579 -15.21 -15.97 -21.70
C PRO A 579 -13.75 -15.75 -21.29
N GLU A 580 -12.79 -16.12 -22.14
CA GLU A 580 -11.35 -16.04 -21.88
C GLU A 580 -10.70 -14.73 -22.39
N TRP A 581 -11.24 -14.17 -23.51
CA TRP A 581 -10.65 -12.99 -24.16
C TRP A 581 -11.42 -11.71 -23.86
N ARG A 582 -10.71 -10.69 -23.40
CA ARG A 582 -11.25 -9.36 -23.08
C ARG A 582 -10.44 -8.27 -23.77
N LEU A 583 -11.12 -7.24 -24.24
CA LEU A 583 -10.54 -5.99 -24.72
C LEU A 583 -10.90 -4.90 -23.70
N GLN A 584 -9.92 -4.21 -23.18
CA GLN A 584 -10.08 -3.14 -22.22
C GLN A 584 -9.60 -1.81 -22.81
N ALA A 585 -10.32 -0.73 -22.54
CA ALA A 585 -9.94 0.62 -22.91
C ALA A 585 -10.13 1.53 -21.70
N ARG A 586 -9.15 2.43 -21.46
CA ARG A 586 -9.21 3.42 -20.38
C ARG A 586 -8.76 4.78 -20.89
N VAL A 587 -9.44 5.83 -20.42
CA VAL A 587 -8.98 7.22 -20.50
C VAL A 587 -8.79 7.70 -19.07
N ALA A 588 -7.54 7.91 -18.67
CA ALA A 588 -7.18 8.46 -17.38
C ALA A 588 -7.16 9.98 -17.44
N ASN A 589 -7.47 10.64 -16.31
CA ASN A 589 -7.53 12.09 -16.21
C ASN A 589 -8.28 12.74 -17.38
N LEU A 590 -9.51 12.28 -17.63
CA LEU A 590 -10.35 12.66 -18.79
C LEU A 590 -10.48 14.19 -18.97
N LEU A 591 -10.46 14.93 -17.86
CA LEU A 591 -10.62 16.40 -17.84
C LEU A 591 -9.30 17.14 -17.97
N ASP A 592 -8.19 16.41 -18.17
CA ASP A 592 -6.85 16.98 -18.32
C ASP A 592 -6.46 17.94 -17.18
N ALA A 593 -6.78 17.54 -15.95
CA ALA A 593 -6.43 18.31 -14.77
C ALA A 593 -4.91 18.37 -14.61
N ASP A 594 -4.40 19.58 -14.45
CA ASP A 594 -3.00 19.86 -14.14
C ASP A 594 -2.84 19.96 -12.61
N TYR A 595 -1.98 19.12 -12.02
CA TYR A 595 -1.82 19.04 -10.56
C TYR A 595 -0.44 18.54 -10.16
N GLU A 596 -0.05 18.86 -8.93
CA GLU A 596 1.17 18.39 -8.29
C GLU A 596 0.84 17.69 -6.96
N THR A 597 1.60 16.67 -6.61
CA THR A 597 1.54 15.99 -5.31
C THR A 597 2.79 16.20 -4.47
N ALA A 598 3.84 16.70 -5.10
CA ALA A 598 5.07 17.24 -4.52
C ALA A 598 5.44 18.49 -5.32
N GLU A 599 5.95 19.55 -4.67
CA GLU A 599 6.22 20.85 -5.29
C GLU A 599 7.19 20.73 -6.47
N GLY A 600 6.80 21.31 -7.62
CA GLY A 600 7.59 21.35 -8.84
C GLY A 600 7.67 20.04 -9.61
N TYR A 601 6.85 19.03 -9.25
CA TYR A 601 6.77 17.76 -9.96
C TYR A 601 5.43 17.58 -10.66
N ASN A 602 5.47 17.58 -11.99
CA ASN A 602 4.30 17.37 -12.83
C ASN A 602 3.67 15.99 -12.61
N GLN A 603 2.37 15.90 -12.80
CA GLN A 603 1.67 14.63 -12.90
C GLN A 603 1.14 14.42 -14.32
N PRO A 604 0.91 13.15 -14.76
CA PRO A 604 0.40 12.89 -16.10
C PRO A 604 -0.95 13.59 -16.36
N GLY A 605 -1.06 14.29 -17.48
CA GLY A 605 -2.31 14.81 -18.00
C GLY A 605 -3.24 13.72 -18.52
N GLN A 606 -4.12 14.06 -19.47
CA GLN A 606 -5.00 13.07 -20.08
C GLN A 606 -4.21 11.99 -20.81
N ALA A 607 -4.50 10.72 -20.52
CA ALA A 607 -3.85 9.55 -21.14
C ALA A 607 -4.86 8.46 -21.50
N ALA A 608 -4.64 7.78 -22.62
CA ALA A 608 -5.49 6.70 -23.11
C ALA A 608 -4.71 5.40 -23.23
N TYR A 609 -5.35 4.28 -22.89
CA TYR A 609 -4.76 2.95 -22.91
C TYR A 609 -5.71 1.94 -23.53
N LEU A 610 -5.19 0.98 -24.26
CA LEU A 610 -5.91 -0.16 -24.84
C LEU A 610 -5.17 -1.44 -24.48
N THR A 611 -5.87 -2.43 -23.92
CA THR A 611 -5.27 -3.69 -23.48
C THR A 611 -6.11 -4.88 -23.93
N VAL A 612 -5.47 -5.88 -24.50
CA VAL A 612 -6.05 -7.20 -24.77
C VAL A 612 -5.61 -8.16 -23.66
N ARG A 613 -6.55 -8.91 -23.11
CA ARG A 613 -6.30 -9.92 -22.06
C ARG A 613 -6.83 -11.27 -22.47
N TYR A 614 -6.06 -12.29 -22.14
CA TYR A 614 -6.48 -13.69 -22.18
C TYR A 614 -6.28 -14.31 -20.79
N GLN A 615 -7.27 -15.05 -20.32
CA GLN A 615 -7.16 -15.84 -19.09
C GLN A 615 -7.96 -17.12 -19.26
N ALA A 616 -7.30 -18.27 -19.14
CA ALA A 616 -7.98 -19.56 -19.12
C ALA A 616 -8.89 -19.68 -17.89
N LEU A 617 -10.08 -20.30 -18.08
CA LEU A 617 -11.11 -20.48 -17.05
C LEU A 617 -10.77 -21.59 -16.05
#